data_163c6e23fdc10f7618d45970b627cc64
#
_entry.id   163c6e23fdc10f7618d45970b627cc64
#
_cell.length_a   1.000
_cell.length_b   1.000
_cell.length_c   1.000
_cell.angle_alpha   90.00
_cell.angle_beta   90.00
_cell.angle_gamma   90.00
#
_symmetry.space_group_name_H-M   'P 1'
#
loop_
_entity.id
_entity.type
_entity.pdbx_description
1 polymer ?
#
loop_
_entity_poly.entity_id
_entity_poly.type
_entity_poly.pdbx_seq_one_letter_code
_entity_poly.pdbx_strand_id
1 'polypeptide(L)'
;MMKYFVFFVALWCAVGAAAQQQVPQSAAQVQLSFVPLVRQSAPAVVNIYAKIMSKPQATPLRSDPFFERFFRNPGMEKPRAQNSLGSGVILSADGIVVSNFHVVGMATDIRVVLADRREYSARVLLGDADNDLAILQLEGAEDLPYLPLRGSDSVEVGELALAIGNPFGVGQTVTSGIVSGLARSGAAAGTGRGYFIQTDAPINPGNSGGALIDVEGRLLGINTSILTRSGGSNGIG
;
A
#
# COMPACT_ATOMS: atom_id res chain seq x y z
N MET A 1 -54.45 -57.50 12.28
CA MET A 1 -54.46 -56.04 12.33
C MET A 1 -53.02 -55.55 12.59
N MET A 2 -52.31 -55.16 11.58
CA MET A 2 -50.93 -54.79 11.68
C MET A 2 -50.82 -53.28 11.38
N LYS A 3 -50.43 -52.49 12.41
CA LYS A 3 -50.28 -51.04 12.31
C LYS A 3 -48.87 -50.70 11.77
N TYR A 4 -48.79 -50.11 10.58
CA TYR A 4 -47.56 -49.59 10.02
C TYR A 4 -47.25 -48.25 10.68
N PHE A 5 -46.10 -48.18 11.33
CA PHE A 5 -45.52 -46.97 11.90
C PHE A 5 -44.60 -46.36 10.84
N VAL A 6 -45.01 -45.25 10.23
CA VAL A 6 -44.22 -44.54 9.26
C VAL A 6 -43.30 -43.54 10.00
N PHE A 7 -42.01 -43.80 10.01
CA PHE A 7 -40.97 -42.90 10.55
C PHE A 7 -40.64 -41.85 9.50
N PHE A 8 -41.06 -40.62 9.73
CA PHE A 8 -40.62 -39.46 8.93
C PHE A 8 -39.26 -38.99 9.45
N VAL A 9 -38.18 -39.29 8.73
CA VAL A 9 -36.84 -38.70 8.97
C VAL A 9 -36.81 -37.34 8.28
N ALA A 10 -36.96 -36.26 9.05
CA ALA A 10 -36.73 -34.90 8.57
C ALA A 10 -35.22 -34.69 8.46
N LEU A 11 -34.71 -34.71 7.21
CA LEU A 11 -33.34 -34.35 6.87
C LEU A 11 -33.19 -32.81 6.95
N TRP A 12 -32.67 -32.32 8.07
CA TRP A 12 -32.38 -30.92 8.25
C TRP A 12 -31.08 -30.61 7.49
N CYS A 13 -31.22 -30.08 6.28
CA CYS A 13 -30.11 -29.44 5.57
C CYS A 13 -29.68 -28.18 6.33
N ALA A 14 -28.63 -28.26 7.14
CA ALA A 14 -27.96 -27.12 7.67
C ALA A 14 -27.26 -26.40 6.51
N VAL A 15 -27.94 -25.41 5.91
CA VAL A 15 -27.33 -24.45 5.03
C VAL A 15 -26.37 -23.63 5.90
N GLY A 16 -25.09 -23.95 5.82
CA GLY A 16 -24.04 -23.14 6.43
C GLY A 16 -24.14 -21.74 5.85
N ALA A 17 -24.67 -20.78 6.63
CA ALA A 17 -24.59 -19.39 6.31
C ALA A 17 -23.08 -19.03 6.27
N ALA A 18 -22.52 -18.96 5.08
CA ALA A 18 -21.25 -18.31 4.89
C ALA A 18 -21.44 -16.87 5.37
N ALA A 19 -20.86 -16.54 6.53
CA ALA A 19 -20.85 -15.18 7.04
C ALA A 19 -20.16 -14.31 5.98
N GLN A 20 -20.95 -13.64 5.18
CA GLN A 20 -20.48 -12.64 4.23
C GLN A 20 -19.82 -11.56 5.08
N GLN A 21 -18.48 -11.51 5.06
CA GLN A 21 -17.72 -10.49 5.75
C GLN A 21 -17.97 -9.17 5.02
N GLN A 22 -18.92 -8.41 5.52
CA GLN A 22 -19.24 -7.10 5.01
C GLN A 22 -18.16 -6.11 5.44
N VAL A 23 -17.76 -5.26 4.52
CA VAL A 23 -16.95 -4.08 4.84
C VAL A 23 -17.71 -3.24 5.86
N PRO A 24 -17.03 -2.72 6.90
CA PRO A 24 -17.66 -1.84 7.87
C PRO A 24 -18.34 -0.66 7.20
N GLN A 25 -19.62 -0.46 7.48
CA GLN A 25 -20.42 0.63 6.90
C GLN A 25 -20.56 1.82 7.86
N SER A 26 -19.91 1.75 9.03
CA SER A 26 -19.94 2.81 10.02
C SER A 26 -18.68 2.80 10.90
N ALA A 27 -18.33 3.94 11.49
CA ALA A 27 -17.25 4.05 12.45
C ALA A 27 -17.42 3.10 13.66
N ALA A 28 -18.65 2.82 14.08
CA ALA A 28 -18.95 1.86 15.15
C ALA A 28 -18.59 0.41 14.76
N GLN A 29 -18.75 0.02 13.50
CA GLN A 29 -18.34 -1.31 13.03
C GLN A 29 -16.82 -1.42 12.89
N VAL A 30 -16.16 -0.34 12.52
CA VAL A 30 -14.67 -0.26 12.45
C VAL A 30 -14.04 -0.42 13.84
N GLN A 31 -14.66 0.12 14.89
CA GLN A 31 -14.18 -0.04 16.27
C GLN A 31 -14.12 -1.50 16.74
N LEU A 32 -14.83 -2.41 16.10
CA LEU A 32 -14.80 -3.83 16.43
C LEU A 32 -13.61 -4.56 15.79
N SER A 33 -13.27 -4.28 14.55
CA SER A 33 -12.11 -4.84 13.85
C SER A 33 -11.92 -4.24 12.45
N PHE A 34 -10.67 -3.96 12.07
CA PHE A 34 -10.31 -3.61 10.69
C PHE A 34 -10.17 -4.83 9.75
N VAL A 35 -10.33 -6.06 10.25
CA VAL A 35 -10.11 -7.29 9.46
C VAL A 35 -10.92 -7.32 8.17
N PRO A 36 -12.23 -7.01 8.12
CA PRO A 36 -12.99 -7.04 6.87
C PRO A 36 -12.45 -6.03 5.85
N LEU A 37 -12.14 -4.81 6.30
CA LEU A 37 -11.57 -3.75 5.47
C LEU A 37 -10.20 -4.14 4.90
N VAL A 38 -9.32 -4.67 5.76
CA VAL A 38 -7.99 -5.13 5.32
C VAL A 38 -8.09 -6.26 4.31
N ARG A 39 -8.96 -7.24 4.52
CA ARG A 39 -9.17 -8.35 3.57
C ARG A 39 -9.62 -7.87 2.18
N GLN A 40 -10.43 -6.83 2.13
CA GLN A 40 -10.88 -6.23 0.88
C GLN A 40 -9.78 -5.44 0.19
N SER A 41 -9.04 -4.60 0.94
CA SER A 41 -8.13 -3.60 0.39
C SER A 41 -6.71 -4.15 0.15
N ALA A 42 -6.25 -5.03 1.02
CA ALA A 42 -4.89 -5.56 0.98
C ALA A 42 -4.52 -6.29 -0.33
N PRO A 43 -5.41 -7.02 -1.02
CA PRO A 43 -5.08 -7.65 -2.30
C PRO A 43 -4.64 -6.67 -3.39
N ALA A 44 -5.06 -5.40 -3.32
CA ALA A 44 -4.66 -4.35 -4.24
C ALA A 44 -3.30 -3.71 -3.91
N VAL A 45 -2.71 -4.04 -2.75
CA VAL A 45 -1.38 -3.55 -2.35
C VAL A 45 -0.34 -4.61 -2.68
N VAL A 46 0.61 -4.24 -3.53
CA VAL A 46 1.61 -5.14 -4.13
C VAL A 46 3.00 -4.85 -3.60
N ASN A 47 3.90 -5.81 -3.78
CA ASN A 47 5.32 -5.65 -3.54
C ASN A 47 6.05 -5.37 -4.87
N ILE A 48 6.97 -4.42 -4.85
CA ILE A 48 7.75 -4.00 -6.00
C ILE A 48 9.22 -4.32 -5.77
N TYR A 49 9.79 -5.10 -6.66
CA TYR A 49 11.22 -5.36 -6.79
C TYR A 49 11.75 -4.58 -7.98
N ALA A 50 12.61 -3.60 -7.73
CA ALA A 50 13.20 -2.77 -8.76
C ALA A 50 14.72 -2.99 -8.79
N LYS A 51 15.27 -3.43 -9.92
CA LYS A 51 16.71 -3.52 -10.13
C LYS A 51 17.22 -2.18 -10.64
N ILE A 52 18.14 -1.59 -9.90
CA ILE A 52 18.79 -0.35 -10.26
C ILE A 52 20.23 -0.67 -10.68
N MET A 53 20.54 -0.47 -11.94
CA MET A 53 21.92 -0.49 -12.45
C MET A 53 22.50 0.92 -12.27
N SER A 54 23.10 1.24 -11.14
CA SER A 54 23.61 2.60 -10.92
C SER A 54 25.14 2.66 -10.79
N LYS A 55 25.70 3.66 -11.50
CA LYS A 55 26.82 4.44 -10.96
C LYS A 55 26.28 5.25 -9.77
N PRO A 56 27.00 5.36 -8.65
CA PRO A 56 26.51 6.07 -7.47
C PRO A 56 26.33 7.56 -7.78
N GLN A 57 25.12 7.99 -8.03
CA GLN A 57 24.73 9.39 -8.11
C GLN A 57 23.80 9.68 -6.95
N ALA A 58 24.22 10.58 -6.06
CA ALA A 58 23.45 10.97 -4.90
C ALA A 58 22.17 11.71 -5.35
N THR A 59 21.01 11.13 -5.11
CA THR A 59 19.75 11.86 -5.18
C THR A 59 19.44 12.49 -3.81
N PRO A 60 18.79 13.65 -3.73
CA PRO A 60 18.50 14.33 -2.47
C PRO A 60 17.75 13.47 -1.44
N LEU A 61 16.86 12.57 -1.88
CA LEU A 61 16.15 11.65 -1.01
C LEU A 61 17.03 10.50 -0.46
N ARG A 62 18.11 10.14 -1.16
CA ARG A 62 19.09 9.15 -0.69
C ARG A 62 20.00 9.66 0.41
N SER A 63 20.05 10.97 0.63
CA SER A 63 20.80 11.58 1.73
C SER A 63 20.02 11.64 3.05
N ASP A 64 18.77 11.16 3.08
CA ASP A 64 18.05 10.98 4.33
C ASP A 64 18.67 9.80 5.10
N PRO A 65 19.21 10.02 6.32
CA PRO A 65 19.87 8.99 7.12
C PRO A 65 19.01 7.76 7.39
N PHE A 66 17.68 7.93 7.36
CA PHE A 66 16.71 6.85 7.55
C PHE A 66 16.70 5.88 6.37
N PHE A 67 16.66 6.39 5.12
CA PHE A 67 16.71 5.56 3.93
C PHE A 67 18.10 4.96 3.68
N GLU A 68 19.18 5.69 3.97
CA GLU A 68 20.56 5.17 3.86
C GLU A 68 20.75 3.88 4.68
N ARG A 69 20.19 3.80 5.88
CA ARG A 69 20.37 2.66 6.79
C ARG A 69 19.76 1.37 6.26
N PHE A 70 18.72 1.45 5.42
CA PHE A 70 18.03 0.28 4.84
C PHE A 70 18.56 -0.12 3.47
N PHE A 71 19.05 0.84 2.70
CA PHE A 71 19.47 0.61 1.31
C PHE A 71 21.00 0.65 1.11
N ARG A 72 21.76 0.97 2.16
CA ARG A 72 23.21 0.96 2.13
C ARG A 72 23.76 -0.35 2.68
N ASN A 73 24.41 -1.13 1.80
CA ASN A 73 25.25 -2.25 2.21
C ASN A 73 26.68 -1.70 2.37
N PRO A 74 27.22 -1.55 3.61
CA PRO A 74 28.55 -1.03 3.81
C PRO A 74 29.58 -2.08 3.39
N GLY A 75 30.22 -1.90 2.25
CA GLY A 75 31.41 -2.68 1.93
C GLY A 75 31.72 -3.03 0.48
N MET A 76 31.12 -2.39 -0.56
CA MET A 76 31.47 -2.75 -1.93
C MET A 76 31.49 -1.59 -2.93
N GLU A 77 32.68 -1.24 -3.40
CA GLU A 77 32.98 -0.28 -4.48
C GLU A 77 32.87 -0.87 -5.90
N LYS A 78 32.02 -1.83 -6.16
CA LYS A 78 31.81 -2.36 -7.53
C LYS A 78 30.38 -2.07 -8.00
N PRO A 79 30.16 -1.79 -9.30
CA PRO A 79 28.79 -1.63 -9.82
C PRO A 79 28.00 -2.91 -9.56
N ARG A 80 27.10 -2.87 -8.59
CA ARG A 80 26.20 -3.99 -8.26
C ARG A 80 24.78 -3.57 -8.57
N ALA A 81 24.03 -4.52 -9.11
CA ALA A 81 22.59 -4.43 -9.16
C ALA A 81 22.09 -4.22 -7.72
N GLN A 82 21.60 -3.04 -7.40
CA GLN A 82 20.88 -2.77 -6.15
C GLN A 82 19.42 -3.09 -6.39
N ASN A 83 18.85 -3.94 -5.54
CA ASN A 83 17.42 -4.18 -5.53
C ASN A 83 16.80 -3.12 -4.62
N SER A 84 15.98 -2.23 -5.18
CA SER A 84 15.04 -1.42 -4.41
C SER A 84 13.83 -2.28 -4.11
N LEU A 85 13.29 -2.12 -2.92
CA LEU A 85 12.14 -2.85 -2.45
C LEU A 85 11.14 -1.87 -1.86
N GLY A 86 9.91 -1.92 -2.35
CA GLY A 86 8.83 -1.06 -1.90
C GLY A 86 7.48 -1.67 -2.16
N SER A 87 6.45 -0.89 -1.90
CA SER A 87 5.07 -1.25 -2.16
C SER A 87 4.53 -0.51 -3.37
N GLY A 88 3.38 -0.95 -3.87
CA GLY A 88 2.58 -0.27 -4.87
C GLY A 88 1.09 -0.50 -4.63
N VAL A 89 0.26 0.29 -5.28
CA VAL A 89 -1.20 0.20 -5.21
C VAL A 89 -1.77 0.05 -6.61
N ILE A 90 -2.53 -1.01 -6.83
CA ILE A 90 -3.25 -1.23 -8.10
C ILE A 90 -4.45 -0.28 -8.12
N LEU A 91 -4.57 0.51 -9.19
CA LEU A 91 -5.63 1.50 -9.41
C LEU A 91 -6.69 1.06 -10.43
N SER A 92 -6.38 0.04 -11.24
CA SER A 92 -7.32 -0.46 -12.25
C SER A 92 -7.12 -1.95 -12.53
N ALA A 93 -8.18 -2.61 -13.00
CA ALA A 93 -8.18 -4.04 -13.26
C ALA A 93 -7.23 -4.47 -14.39
N ASP A 94 -6.86 -3.55 -15.27
CA ASP A 94 -5.91 -3.73 -16.38
C ASP A 94 -4.44 -3.48 -15.99
N GLY A 95 -4.17 -3.24 -14.69
CA GLY A 95 -2.82 -3.24 -14.16
C GLY A 95 -2.11 -1.89 -14.09
N ILE A 96 -2.85 -0.79 -13.96
CA ILE A 96 -2.26 0.49 -13.56
C ILE A 96 -1.89 0.42 -12.08
N VAL A 97 -0.63 0.68 -11.76
CA VAL A 97 -0.10 0.69 -10.39
C VAL A 97 0.56 2.04 -10.09
N VAL A 98 0.28 2.59 -8.93
CA VAL A 98 1.01 3.75 -8.40
C VAL A 98 2.00 3.30 -7.32
N SER A 99 3.16 3.95 -7.29
CA SER A 99 4.20 3.77 -6.27
C SER A 99 4.98 5.06 -6.08
N ASN A 100 6.00 5.05 -5.22
CA ASN A 100 6.92 6.16 -5.12
C ASN A 100 7.97 6.14 -6.23
N PHE A 101 8.36 7.35 -6.68
CA PHE A 101 9.39 7.51 -7.70
C PHE A 101 10.76 6.98 -7.21
N HIS A 102 11.12 7.22 -5.94
CA HIS A 102 12.38 6.73 -5.37
C HIS A 102 12.48 5.19 -5.37
N VAL A 103 11.35 4.47 -5.42
CA VAL A 103 11.34 2.99 -5.52
C VAL A 103 11.70 2.53 -6.93
N VAL A 104 11.16 3.18 -7.98
CA VAL A 104 11.18 2.67 -9.36
C VAL A 104 11.84 3.59 -10.39
N GLY A 105 12.04 4.87 -10.08
CA GLY A 105 12.38 5.89 -11.08
C GLY A 105 13.71 5.70 -11.81
N MET A 106 14.64 4.93 -11.25
CA MET A 106 15.92 4.59 -11.89
C MET A 106 16.05 3.08 -12.17
N ALA A 107 14.96 2.35 -12.11
CA ALA A 107 14.99 0.91 -12.32
C ALA A 107 15.14 0.57 -13.81
N THR A 108 15.96 -0.43 -14.07
CA THR A 108 16.12 -1.03 -15.41
C THR A 108 15.22 -2.26 -15.60
N ASP A 109 14.75 -2.82 -14.50
CA ASP A 109 13.86 -3.99 -14.49
C ASP A 109 12.97 -3.87 -13.25
N ILE A 110 11.65 -3.95 -13.46
CA ILE A 110 10.65 -3.84 -12.40
C ILE A 110 9.78 -5.08 -12.42
N ARG A 111 9.74 -5.77 -11.28
CA ARG A 111 8.87 -6.90 -11.04
C ARG A 111 7.90 -6.58 -9.91
N VAL A 112 6.62 -6.79 -10.17
CA VAL A 112 5.54 -6.57 -9.22
C VAL A 112 4.97 -7.92 -8.80
N VAL A 113 4.85 -8.14 -7.49
CA VAL A 113 4.35 -9.39 -6.91
C VAL A 113 3.09 -9.09 -6.10
N LEU A 114 2.00 -9.75 -6.46
CA LEU A 114 0.71 -9.63 -5.79
C LEU A 114 0.65 -10.46 -4.49
N ALA A 115 -0.37 -10.23 -3.69
CA ALA A 115 -0.61 -10.98 -2.45
C ALA A 115 -0.85 -12.48 -2.69
N ASP A 116 -1.40 -12.86 -3.84
CA ASP A 116 -1.64 -14.25 -4.28
C ASP A 116 -0.42 -14.89 -4.97
N ARG A 117 0.74 -14.18 -4.98
CA ARG A 117 2.01 -14.58 -5.57
C ARG A 117 2.06 -14.55 -7.11
N ARG A 118 1.06 -14.01 -7.79
CA ARG A 118 1.21 -13.70 -9.21
C ARG A 118 2.29 -12.64 -9.38
N GLU A 119 3.11 -12.79 -10.41
CA GLU A 119 4.22 -11.90 -10.71
C GLU A 119 4.03 -11.30 -12.10
N TYR A 120 4.31 -10.01 -12.22
CA TYR A 120 4.21 -9.27 -13.47
C TYR A 120 5.47 -8.44 -13.69
N SER A 121 5.94 -8.38 -14.93
CA SER A 121 6.85 -7.31 -15.36
C SER A 121 6.08 -6.00 -15.43
N ALA A 122 6.75 -4.90 -15.14
CA ALA A 122 6.13 -3.59 -15.18
C ALA A 122 7.05 -2.57 -15.87
N ARG A 123 6.42 -1.61 -16.56
CA ARG A 123 7.10 -0.46 -17.14
C ARG A 123 6.59 0.83 -16.52
N VAL A 124 7.48 1.80 -16.37
CA VAL A 124 7.11 3.14 -15.91
C VAL A 124 6.39 3.87 -17.05
N LEU A 125 5.17 4.33 -16.80
CA LEU A 125 4.41 5.19 -17.71
C LEU A 125 4.70 6.66 -17.46
N LEU A 126 4.76 7.04 -16.18
CA LEU A 126 5.00 8.40 -15.72
C LEU A 126 5.82 8.35 -14.44
N GLY A 127 6.79 9.26 -14.31
CA GLY A 127 7.57 9.46 -13.10
C GLY A 127 7.61 10.95 -12.75
N ASP A 128 7.27 11.27 -11.52
CA ASP A 128 7.33 12.62 -10.96
C ASP A 128 8.27 12.59 -9.74
N ALA A 129 9.48 13.08 -9.95
CA ALA A 129 10.50 13.12 -8.90
C ALA A 129 10.23 14.20 -7.86
N ASP A 130 9.51 15.27 -8.22
CA ASP A 130 9.22 16.40 -7.33
C ASP A 130 8.16 16.01 -6.27
N ASN A 131 7.16 15.21 -6.68
CA ASN A 131 6.10 14.69 -5.81
C ASN A 131 6.37 13.26 -5.34
N ASP A 132 7.50 12.67 -5.73
CA ASP A 132 7.89 11.29 -5.42
C ASP A 132 6.83 10.25 -5.81
N LEU A 133 6.20 10.40 -6.98
CA LEU A 133 5.20 9.48 -7.50
C LEU A 133 5.63 8.86 -8.82
N ALA A 134 5.23 7.62 -9.04
CA ALA A 134 5.39 6.92 -10.31
C ALA A 134 4.15 6.10 -10.65
N ILE A 135 3.77 6.12 -11.92
CA ILE A 135 2.71 5.27 -12.47
C ILE A 135 3.35 4.18 -13.31
N LEU A 136 2.96 2.95 -13.04
CA LEU A 136 3.43 1.76 -13.73
C LEU A 136 2.28 1.10 -14.48
N GLN A 137 2.62 0.38 -15.55
CA GLN A 137 1.73 -0.57 -16.22
C GLN A 137 2.29 -1.97 -16.04
N LEU A 138 1.47 -2.86 -15.50
CA LEU A 138 1.76 -4.30 -15.48
C LEU A 138 1.52 -4.90 -16.87
N GLU A 139 2.43 -5.76 -17.32
CA GLU A 139 2.35 -6.39 -18.64
C GLU A 139 1.47 -7.63 -18.58
N GLY A 140 0.44 -7.67 -19.43
CA GLY A 140 -0.48 -8.81 -19.54
C GLY A 140 -1.38 -9.02 -18.32
N ALA A 141 -1.61 -7.97 -17.54
CA ALA A 141 -2.46 -8.01 -16.37
C ALA A 141 -3.92 -7.80 -16.75
N GLU A 142 -4.81 -8.64 -16.21
CA GLU A 142 -6.26 -8.59 -16.37
C GLU A 142 -6.94 -8.98 -15.06
N ASP A 143 -8.14 -8.48 -14.82
CA ASP A 143 -9.00 -8.80 -13.68
C ASP A 143 -8.31 -8.69 -12.32
N LEU A 144 -7.52 -7.63 -12.15
CA LEU A 144 -6.82 -7.38 -10.90
C LEU A 144 -7.72 -6.71 -9.86
N PRO A 145 -7.52 -7.03 -8.56
CA PRO A 145 -8.10 -6.23 -7.49
C PRO A 145 -7.49 -4.83 -7.50
N TYR A 146 -8.30 -3.80 -7.31
CA TYR A 146 -7.84 -2.41 -7.28
C TYR A 146 -8.56 -1.60 -6.21
N LEU A 147 -7.96 -0.47 -5.81
CA LEU A 147 -8.57 0.47 -4.88
C LEU A 147 -9.22 1.65 -5.63
N PRO A 148 -10.46 2.01 -5.28
CA PRO A 148 -11.06 3.22 -5.79
C PRO A 148 -10.38 4.45 -5.16
N LEU A 149 -10.21 5.50 -5.97
CA LEU A 149 -9.69 6.78 -5.51
C LEU A 149 -10.77 7.57 -4.78
N ARG A 150 -10.40 8.28 -3.72
CA ARG A 150 -11.23 9.29 -3.06
C ARG A 150 -10.75 10.69 -3.44
N GLY A 151 -11.69 11.60 -3.74
CA GLY A 151 -11.35 12.99 -3.98
C GLY A 151 -10.79 13.65 -2.72
N SER A 152 -9.60 14.24 -2.81
CA SER A 152 -8.89 14.85 -1.67
C SER A 152 -9.64 16.00 -1.01
N ASP A 153 -10.50 16.70 -1.76
CA ASP A 153 -11.31 17.83 -1.24
C ASP A 153 -12.33 17.42 -0.18
N SER A 154 -12.66 16.12 -0.11
CA SER A 154 -13.61 15.57 0.84
C SER A 154 -12.96 14.97 2.09
N VAL A 155 -11.65 15.04 2.20
CA VAL A 155 -10.90 14.46 3.34
C VAL A 155 -10.85 15.47 4.48
N GLU A 156 -11.16 15.02 5.69
CA GLU A 156 -11.17 15.87 6.89
C GLU A 156 -10.16 15.40 7.93
N VAL A 157 -9.61 16.34 8.68
CA VAL A 157 -8.74 16.05 9.84
C VAL A 157 -9.56 15.35 10.93
N GLY A 158 -9.03 14.25 11.45
CA GLY A 158 -9.69 13.41 12.45
C GLY A 158 -10.34 12.15 11.87
N GLU A 159 -10.43 12.00 10.54
CA GLU A 159 -10.90 10.76 9.93
C GLU A 159 -9.93 9.61 10.19
N LEU A 160 -10.47 8.41 10.41
CA LEU A 160 -9.67 7.20 10.54
C LEU A 160 -8.97 6.87 9.21
N ALA A 161 -7.70 6.52 9.31
CA ALA A 161 -6.88 6.14 8.16
C ALA A 161 -6.07 4.87 8.47
N LEU A 162 -5.94 3.99 7.47
CA LEU A 162 -5.08 2.81 7.54
C LEU A 162 -3.98 2.92 6.50
N ALA A 163 -2.74 2.75 6.95
CA ALA A 163 -1.61 2.60 6.05
C ALA A 163 -1.33 1.11 5.82
N ILE A 164 -1.33 0.70 4.56
CA ILE A 164 -1.09 -0.67 4.13
C ILE A 164 0.16 -0.68 3.26
N GLY A 165 1.10 -1.56 3.58
CA GLY A 165 2.27 -1.85 2.76
C GLY A 165 2.52 -3.34 2.66
N ASN A 166 3.44 -3.72 1.77
CA ASN A 166 3.89 -5.11 1.63
C ASN A 166 5.42 -5.18 1.70
N PRO A 167 6.00 -4.87 2.88
CA PRO A 167 7.43 -4.82 3.04
C PRO A 167 8.05 -6.21 2.84
N PHE A 168 9.09 -6.27 2.00
CA PHE A 168 9.92 -7.46 1.81
C PHE A 168 9.22 -8.70 1.23
N GLY A 169 7.94 -8.59 0.80
CA GLY A 169 7.17 -9.76 0.33
C GLY A 169 6.95 -10.85 1.36
N VAL A 170 7.27 -10.58 2.63
CA VAL A 170 7.10 -11.56 3.74
C VAL A 170 5.74 -11.45 4.41
N GLY A 171 4.91 -10.51 3.97
CA GLY A 171 3.56 -10.29 4.48
C GLY A 171 3.18 -8.81 4.46
N GLN A 172 1.90 -8.56 4.38
CA GLN A 172 1.36 -7.21 4.44
C GLN A 172 1.45 -6.65 5.86
N THR A 173 1.83 -5.38 5.96
CA THR A 173 1.83 -4.63 7.20
C THR A 173 0.69 -3.62 7.15
N VAL A 174 -0.11 -3.58 8.21
CA VAL A 174 -1.20 -2.62 8.35
C VAL A 174 -1.02 -1.87 9.65
N THR A 175 -1.06 -0.55 9.55
CA THR A 175 -1.06 0.36 10.70
C THR A 175 -2.27 1.26 10.63
N SER A 176 -2.78 1.71 11.77
CA SER A 176 -3.97 2.58 11.85
C SER A 176 -3.66 3.85 12.60
N GLY A 177 -4.34 4.90 12.22
CA GLY A 177 -4.27 6.21 12.82
C GLY A 177 -5.40 7.09 12.30
N ILE A 178 -5.17 8.38 12.29
CA ILE A 178 -6.10 9.39 11.75
C ILE A 178 -5.41 10.29 10.73
N VAL A 179 -6.19 11.00 9.96
CA VAL A 179 -5.74 12.17 9.22
C VAL A 179 -5.43 13.27 10.23
N SER A 180 -4.14 13.56 10.45
CA SER A 180 -3.68 14.54 11.44
C SER A 180 -3.54 15.96 10.87
N GLY A 181 -3.49 16.08 9.53
CA GLY A 181 -3.36 17.37 8.85
C GLY A 181 -3.48 17.24 7.35
N LEU A 182 -3.88 18.33 6.71
CA LEU A 182 -4.05 18.42 5.26
C LEU A 182 -3.15 19.51 4.69
N ALA A 183 -2.90 19.45 3.37
CA ALA A 183 -2.19 20.47 2.60
C ALA A 183 -0.82 20.86 3.19
N ARG A 184 -0.08 19.90 3.77
CA ARG A 184 1.28 20.15 4.22
C ARG A 184 2.17 20.29 3.01
N SER A 185 2.80 21.46 2.82
CA SER A 185 3.73 21.65 1.71
C SER A 185 4.95 20.75 1.87
N GLY A 186 5.38 20.09 0.79
CA GLY A 186 6.58 19.25 0.78
C GLY A 186 7.86 19.99 1.17
N ALA A 187 7.89 21.33 1.09
CA ALA A 187 8.99 22.13 1.59
C ALA A 187 9.20 21.97 3.11
N ALA A 188 8.14 21.78 3.88
CA ALA A 188 8.21 21.52 5.32
C ALA A 188 8.72 20.10 5.63
N ALA A 189 8.50 19.16 4.70
CA ALA A 189 8.98 17.77 4.80
C ALA A 189 10.35 17.54 4.13
N GLY A 190 10.92 18.56 3.46
CA GLY A 190 12.18 18.42 2.72
C GLY A 190 12.05 17.67 1.38
N THR A 191 10.83 17.42 0.90
CA THR A 191 10.55 16.52 -0.23
C THR A 191 10.00 17.23 -1.48
N GLY A 192 10.02 18.57 -1.58
CA GLY A 192 9.59 19.26 -2.79
C GLY A 192 8.32 20.11 -2.64
N ARG A 193 7.51 20.25 -3.74
CA ARG A 193 6.37 21.17 -3.81
C ARG A 193 5.01 20.51 -3.57
N GLY A 194 4.96 19.19 -3.32
CA GLY A 194 3.73 18.44 -3.18
C GLY A 194 2.87 18.83 -1.97
N TYR A 195 1.59 18.55 -2.05
CA TYR A 195 0.68 18.61 -0.92
C TYR A 195 0.53 17.21 -0.34
N PHE A 196 0.65 17.09 0.98
CA PHE A 196 0.63 15.82 1.66
C PHE A 196 -0.47 15.76 2.69
N ILE A 197 -1.01 14.56 2.89
CA ILE A 197 -1.87 14.21 4.02
C ILE A 197 -0.94 13.76 5.16
N GLN A 198 -1.01 14.45 6.30
CA GLN A 198 -0.33 14.01 7.50
C GLN A 198 -1.20 12.98 8.23
N THR A 199 -0.59 11.88 8.68
CA THR A 199 -1.25 10.86 9.51
C THR A 199 -0.34 10.48 10.69
N ASP A 200 -0.93 10.03 11.78
CA ASP A 200 -0.23 9.41 12.91
C ASP A 200 -0.18 7.88 12.80
N ALA A 201 -0.79 7.31 11.76
CA ALA A 201 -0.56 5.91 11.39
C ALA A 201 0.95 5.69 11.18
N PRO A 202 1.59 4.71 11.88
CA PRO A 202 3.01 4.46 11.74
C PRO A 202 3.38 4.09 10.30
N ILE A 203 4.20 4.93 9.64
CA ILE A 203 4.81 4.65 8.34
C ILE A 203 6.25 4.23 8.60
N ASN A 204 6.64 3.08 8.07
CA ASN A 204 7.99 2.51 8.23
C ASN A 204 8.53 2.12 6.85
N PRO A 205 9.85 1.90 6.71
CA PRO A 205 10.43 1.34 5.49
C PRO A 205 9.71 0.07 5.05
N GLY A 206 9.35 0.04 3.75
CA GLY A 206 8.54 -1.02 3.17
C GLY A 206 7.06 -0.67 3.01
N ASN A 207 6.51 0.27 3.78
CA ASN A 207 5.19 0.84 3.50
C ASN A 207 5.24 1.88 2.37
N SER A 208 6.42 2.43 2.05
CA SER A 208 6.60 3.40 0.95
C SER A 208 6.06 2.85 -0.37
N GLY A 209 5.25 3.65 -1.06
CA GLY A 209 4.51 3.25 -2.26
C GLY A 209 3.21 2.50 -1.98
N GLY A 210 2.93 2.11 -0.74
CA GLY A 210 1.69 1.47 -0.31
C GLY A 210 0.55 2.45 -0.11
N ALA A 211 -0.62 1.92 0.25
CA ALA A 211 -1.86 2.66 0.35
C ALA A 211 -2.05 3.33 1.71
N LEU A 212 -2.51 4.57 1.71
CA LEU A 212 -3.25 5.18 2.82
C LEU A 212 -4.73 5.15 2.43
N ILE A 213 -5.58 4.46 3.19
CA ILE A 213 -7.00 4.27 2.87
C ILE A 213 -7.90 4.79 3.99
N ASP A 214 -9.14 5.13 3.62
CA ASP A 214 -10.21 5.42 4.57
C ASP A 214 -10.91 4.14 5.06
N VAL A 215 -11.91 4.31 5.93
CA VAL A 215 -12.71 3.20 6.49
C VAL A 215 -13.64 2.52 5.48
N GLU A 216 -13.82 3.09 4.30
CA GLU A 216 -14.58 2.52 3.19
C GLU A 216 -13.68 1.78 2.17
N GLY A 217 -12.36 1.78 2.40
CA GLY A 217 -11.38 1.13 1.52
C GLY A 217 -11.00 1.96 0.29
N ARG A 218 -11.30 3.26 0.30
CA ARG A 218 -10.90 4.17 -0.79
C ARG A 218 -9.52 4.74 -0.53
N LEU A 219 -8.73 4.89 -1.57
CA LEU A 219 -7.39 5.43 -1.50
C LEU A 219 -7.42 6.94 -1.21
N LEU A 220 -6.80 7.33 -0.09
CA LEU A 220 -6.57 8.72 0.32
C LEU A 220 -5.25 9.28 -0.21
N GLY A 221 -4.21 8.44 -0.21
CA GLY A 221 -2.86 8.84 -0.59
C GLY A 221 -1.91 7.64 -0.71
N ILE A 222 -0.67 7.93 -1.07
CA ILE A 222 0.42 6.95 -1.18
C ILE A 222 1.41 7.21 -0.07
N ASN A 223 1.66 6.19 0.77
CA ASN A 223 2.62 6.28 1.85
C ASN A 223 4.01 6.60 1.29
N THR A 224 4.63 7.71 1.69
CA THR A 224 5.89 8.12 1.07
C THR A 224 7.02 8.39 2.06
N SER A 225 6.81 9.16 3.10
CA SER A 225 7.90 9.57 3.98
C SER A 225 7.48 9.70 5.44
N ILE A 226 8.47 9.88 6.29
CA ILE A 226 8.31 10.08 7.73
C ILE A 226 8.82 11.47 8.08
N LEU A 227 7.95 12.30 8.63
CA LEU A 227 8.34 13.59 9.19
C LEU A 227 8.79 13.41 10.65
N THR A 228 10.10 13.39 10.88
CA THR A 228 10.63 13.26 12.25
C THR A 228 11.77 14.22 12.50
N ARG A 229 11.70 14.95 13.63
CA ARG A 229 12.85 15.70 14.21
C ARG A 229 13.57 14.92 15.30
N SER A 230 12.96 13.85 15.82
CA SER A 230 13.44 13.11 17.01
C SER A 230 13.34 11.59 16.88
N GLY A 231 13.10 11.04 15.68
CA GLY A 231 13.00 9.60 15.48
C GLY A 231 11.60 9.00 15.75
N GLY A 232 10.58 9.81 16.03
CA GLY A 232 9.19 9.35 16.12
C GLY A 232 8.54 9.24 14.73
N SER A 233 7.66 8.26 14.52
CA SER A 233 6.98 8.09 13.25
C SER A 233 5.75 9.00 13.15
N ASN A 234 5.89 10.15 12.47
CA ASN A 234 4.75 10.90 11.96
C ASN A 234 4.72 10.65 10.45
N GLY A 235 3.74 9.87 9.97
CA GLY A 235 3.64 9.48 8.57
C GLY A 235 3.14 10.62 7.69
N ILE A 236 3.56 10.58 6.42
CA ILE A 236 3.04 11.40 5.34
C ILE A 236 2.63 10.47 4.20
N GLY A 237 1.45 10.66 3.69
CA GLY A 237 0.89 9.91 2.57
C GLY A 237 0.31 10.83 1.52
#